data_cc9fb6af9936de8afab90f1d706c5825
#
_entry.id   cc9fb6af9936de8afab90f1d706c5825
#
_cell.length_a   1.000
_cell.length_b   1.000
_cell.length_c   1.000
_cell.angle_alpha   90.00
_cell.angle_beta   90.00
_cell.angle_gamma   90.00
#
_symmetry.space_group_name_H-M   'P 1'
#
loop_
_entity.id
_entity.type
_entity.pdbx_description
1 polymer ?
#
loop_
_entity_poly.entity_id
_entity_poly.type
_entity_poly.pdbx_seq_one_letter_code
_entity_poly.pdbx_strand_id
1 'polypeptide(L)'
;MSAFQPVSPARLYRIIADQIALKIRSGEFAPGERLPSERELAERLGVSRPSIREALIALEIEGFVDVRVGTGVFVMQPRDGGGYADAGATPGANDIGPFDLLETRLIIEPECAALTAQQATQKHVEAIEAAYRAMSLSNSPAKQDRAFHEAIGAGCGNAAMAASVSHLWDLSEGSAVYSRLGAHLVNNQSWAIAHREHSRIVAAIVARDPIRARHAMRDHIYGILARLREDFGSTIDL
;
A
#
# COMPACT_ATOMS: atom_id res chain seq x y z
N MET A 1 37.40 7.33 -0.36
CA MET A 1 36.00 7.83 -0.23
C MET A 1 35.23 7.27 -1.41
N SER A 2 34.14 6.53 -1.18
CA SER A 2 33.34 5.92 -2.26
C SER A 2 32.68 7.04 -3.08
N ALA A 3 32.91 7.02 -4.38
CA ALA A 3 32.29 7.96 -5.34
C ALA A 3 30.81 7.62 -5.62
N PHE A 4 30.28 6.56 -5.02
CA PHE A 4 28.92 6.08 -5.23
C PHE A 4 28.06 6.40 -4.02
N GLN A 5 26.91 7.04 -4.27
CA GLN A 5 25.86 7.21 -3.27
C GLN A 5 24.85 6.04 -3.40
N PRO A 6 24.44 5.41 -2.30
CA PRO A 6 23.38 4.40 -2.35
C PRO A 6 22.09 5.00 -2.90
N VAL A 7 21.49 4.36 -3.90
CA VAL A 7 20.16 4.73 -4.40
C VAL A 7 19.15 4.09 -3.46
N SER A 8 18.34 4.93 -2.79
CA SER A 8 17.24 4.45 -1.95
C SER A 8 16.18 3.79 -2.85
N PRO A 9 15.64 2.60 -2.48
CA PRO A 9 14.50 2.00 -3.17
C PRO A 9 13.30 2.96 -3.29
N ALA A 10 13.04 3.76 -2.28
CA ALA A 10 12.00 4.79 -2.28
C ALA A 10 12.16 5.84 -3.42
N ARG A 11 13.37 6.05 -3.91
CA ARG A 11 13.63 6.92 -5.06
C ARG A 11 13.54 6.18 -6.39
N LEU A 12 13.61 4.86 -6.39
CA LEU A 12 13.69 4.08 -7.62
C LEU A 12 12.41 4.19 -8.44
N TYR A 13 11.23 4.01 -7.81
CA TYR A 13 9.97 4.15 -8.51
C TYR A 13 9.78 5.58 -9.06
N ARG A 14 10.25 6.60 -8.32
CA ARG A 14 10.18 7.99 -8.79
C ARG A 14 11.05 8.20 -10.02
N ILE A 15 12.28 7.72 -10.01
CA ILE A 15 13.19 7.79 -11.18
C ILE A 15 12.55 7.10 -12.40
N ILE A 16 11.90 5.96 -12.18
CA ILE A 16 11.20 5.22 -13.23
C ILE A 16 10.01 6.05 -13.76
N ALA A 17 9.19 6.60 -12.87
CA ALA A 17 8.05 7.43 -13.23
C ALA A 17 8.49 8.65 -14.05
N ASP A 18 9.53 9.35 -13.61
CA ASP A 18 10.08 10.52 -14.31
C ASP A 18 10.60 10.16 -15.71
N GLN A 19 11.26 9.00 -15.88
CA GLN A 19 11.71 8.51 -17.18
C GLN A 19 10.55 8.23 -18.12
N ILE A 20 9.48 7.57 -17.62
CA ILE A 20 8.30 7.28 -18.42
C ILE A 20 7.54 8.56 -18.75
N ALA A 21 7.38 9.49 -17.79
CA ALA A 21 6.77 10.80 -17.99
C ALA A 21 7.49 11.61 -19.08
N LEU A 22 8.83 11.57 -19.06
CA LEU A 22 9.64 12.24 -20.09
C LEU A 22 9.35 11.67 -21.49
N LYS A 23 9.24 10.35 -21.62
CA LYS A 23 8.90 9.69 -22.91
C LYS A 23 7.49 10.01 -23.38
N ILE A 24 6.53 10.14 -22.46
CA ILE A 24 5.17 10.60 -22.78
C ILE A 24 5.21 12.06 -23.25
N ARG A 25 5.91 12.95 -22.53
CA ARG A 25 6.03 14.36 -22.90
C ARG A 25 6.75 14.58 -24.24
N SER A 26 7.74 13.74 -24.55
CA SER A 26 8.45 13.79 -25.83
C SER A 26 7.65 13.25 -27.02
N GLY A 27 6.48 12.64 -26.76
CA GLY A 27 5.64 12.02 -27.80
C GLY A 27 6.09 10.63 -28.23
N GLU A 28 7.05 10.01 -27.52
CA GLU A 28 7.43 8.61 -27.79
C GLU A 28 6.26 7.64 -27.52
N PHE A 29 5.40 8.01 -26.55
CA PHE A 29 4.11 7.36 -26.32
C PHE A 29 2.99 8.39 -26.53
N ALA A 30 2.16 8.16 -27.54
CA ALA A 30 1.08 9.08 -27.87
C ALA A 30 -0.14 8.96 -26.92
N PRO A 31 -0.92 10.04 -26.71
CA PRO A 31 -2.16 9.96 -25.97
C PRO A 31 -3.11 8.88 -26.52
N GLY A 32 -3.65 8.05 -25.64
CA GLY A 32 -4.47 6.88 -25.97
C GLY A 32 -3.66 5.62 -26.29
N GLU A 33 -2.34 5.73 -26.44
CA GLU A 33 -1.48 4.59 -26.66
C GLU A 33 -1.33 3.74 -25.37
N ARG A 34 -1.24 2.43 -25.56
CA ARG A 34 -0.96 1.50 -24.46
C ARG A 34 0.53 1.45 -24.17
N LEU A 35 0.92 1.68 -22.93
CA LEU A 35 2.31 1.47 -22.47
C LEU A 35 2.69 -0.01 -22.56
N PRO A 36 3.98 -0.33 -22.70
CA PRO A 36 4.48 -1.68 -22.55
C PRO A 36 4.04 -2.27 -21.19
N SER A 37 3.87 -3.60 -21.16
CA SER A 37 3.48 -4.29 -19.92
C SER A 37 4.50 -4.08 -18.80
N GLU A 38 4.07 -4.26 -17.54
CA GLU A 38 4.99 -4.19 -16.39
C GLU A 38 6.21 -5.11 -16.55
N ARG A 39 6.01 -6.29 -17.13
CA ARG A 39 7.11 -7.23 -17.39
C ARG A 39 8.11 -6.63 -18.38
N GLU A 40 7.63 -6.11 -19.49
CA GLU A 40 8.50 -5.50 -20.50
C GLU A 40 9.20 -4.23 -19.98
N LEU A 41 8.51 -3.40 -19.20
CA LEU A 41 9.12 -2.23 -18.57
C LEU A 41 10.18 -2.64 -17.56
N ALA A 42 9.92 -3.66 -16.74
CA ALA A 42 10.88 -4.20 -15.77
C ALA A 42 12.14 -4.75 -16.44
N GLU A 43 11.96 -5.51 -17.53
CA GLU A 43 13.07 -6.04 -18.34
C GLU A 43 13.89 -4.90 -19.00
N ARG A 44 13.21 -3.92 -19.61
CA ARG A 44 13.86 -2.79 -20.31
C ARG A 44 14.63 -1.88 -19.36
N LEU A 45 14.10 -1.66 -18.14
CA LEU A 45 14.68 -0.76 -17.14
C LEU A 45 15.62 -1.46 -16.16
N GLY A 46 15.68 -2.81 -16.19
CA GLY A 46 16.52 -3.60 -15.29
C GLY A 46 16.11 -3.52 -13.82
N VAL A 47 14.83 -3.38 -13.55
CA VAL A 47 14.26 -3.19 -12.19
C VAL A 47 13.22 -4.25 -11.84
N SER A 48 12.80 -4.28 -10.58
CA SER A 48 11.76 -5.20 -10.14
C SER A 48 10.37 -4.78 -10.65
N ARG A 49 9.47 -5.74 -10.88
CA ARG A 49 8.07 -5.47 -11.23
C ARG A 49 7.33 -4.63 -10.18
N PRO A 50 7.49 -4.84 -8.85
CA PRO A 50 6.97 -3.93 -7.85
C PRO A 50 7.35 -2.47 -8.06
N SER A 51 8.62 -2.18 -8.34
CA SER A 51 9.09 -0.79 -8.60
C SER A 51 8.41 -0.17 -9.83
N ILE A 52 8.15 -0.96 -10.88
CA ILE A 52 7.37 -0.50 -12.04
C ILE A 52 5.94 -0.16 -11.65
N ARG A 53 5.27 -1.01 -10.85
CA ARG A 53 3.90 -0.75 -10.39
C ARG A 53 3.78 0.55 -9.61
N GLU A 54 4.68 0.77 -8.66
CA GLU A 54 4.74 2.02 -7.91
C GLU A 54 4.93 3.23 -8.82
N ALA A 55 5.79 3.11 -9.82
CA ALA A 55 5.99 4.16 -10.81
C ALA A 55 4.73 4.42 -11.65
N LEU A 56 4.02 3.38 -12.09
CA LEU A 56 2.78 3.53 -12.86
C LEU A 56 1.66 4.14 -12.00
N ILE A 57 1.56 3.80 -10.72
CA ILE A 57 0.64 4.43 -9.78
C ILE A 57 0.96 5.93 -9.63
N ALA A 58 2.23 6.28 -9.47
CA ALA A 58 2.64 7.68 -9.40
C ALA A 58 2.26 8.45 -10.67
N LEU A 59 2.47 7.86 -11.85
CA LEU A 59 2.09 8.43 -13.14
C LEU A 59 0.56 8.60 -13.29
N GLU A 60 -0.22 7.68 -12.76
CA GLU A 60 -1.68 7.78 -12.74
C GLU A 60 -2.15 8.93 -11.85
N ILE A 61 -1.56 9.09 -10.67
CA ILE A 61 -1.83 10.20 -9.77
C ILE A 61 -1.51 11.55 -10.42
N GLU A 62 -0.40 11.62 -11.13
CA GLU A 62 0.03 12.81 -11.87
C GLU A 62 -0.76 13.04 -13.16
N GLY A 63 -1.65 12.11 -13.52
CA GLY A 63 -2.52 12.21 -14.69
C GLY A 63 -1.83 11.94 -16.03
N PHE A 64 -0.67 11.28 -16.01
CA PHE A 64 0.00 10.86 -17.25
C PHE A 64 -0.62 9.62 -17.88
N VAL A 65 -1.14 8.71 -17.04
CA VAL A 65 -1.68 7.44 -17.49
C VAL A 65 -3.00 7.12 -16.81
N ASP A 66 -3.75 6.19 -17.40
CA ASP A 66 -4.98 5.59 -16.87
C ASP A 66 -4.75 4.07 -16.78
N VAL A 67 -4.78 3.53 -15.56
CA VAL A 67 -4.58 2.11 -15.30
C VAL A 67 -5.92 1.39 -15.37
N ARG A 68 -6.09 0.55 -16.39
CA ARG A 68 -7.30 -0.24 -16.62
C ARG A 68 -7.05 -1.69 -16.25
N VAL A 69 -7.64 -2.13 -15.15
CA VAL A 69 -7.50 -3.51 -14.66
C VAL A 69 -7.77 -4.52 -15.76
N GLY A 70 -6.88 -5.48 -15.95
CA GLY A 70 -6.98 -6.53 -16.97
C GLY A 70 -6.78 -6.08 -18.44
N THR A 71 -6.66 -4.77 -18.68
CA THR A 71 -6.56 -4.22 -20.05
C THR A 71 -5.18 -3.60 -20.30
N GLY A 72 -4.58 -3.02 -19.27
CA GLY A 72 -3.25 -2.39 -19.33
C GLY A 72 -3.26 -0.92 -18.93
N VAL A 73 -2.14 -0.25 -19.20
CA VAL A 73 -1.92 1.16 -18.85
C VAL A 73 -1.92 2.00 -20.11
N PHE A 74 -2.72 3.05 -20.16
CA PHE A 74 -2.92 3.90 -21.32
C PHE A 74 -2.48 5.33 -21.04
N VAL A 75 -1.80 5.96 -21.98
CA VAL A 75 -1.39 7.36 -21.90
C VAL A 75 -2.60 8.27 -21.94
N MET A 76 -2.71 9.19 -20.99
CA MET A 76 -3.78 10.17 -20.95
C MET A 76 -3.50 11.38 -21.87
N GLN A 77 -4.58 12.05 -22.30
CA GLN A 77 -4.46 13.35 -22.95
C GLN A 77 -4.01 14.40 -21.93
N PRO A 78 -3.10 15.32 -22.27
CA PRO A 78 -2.86 16.49 -21.45
C PRO A 78 -4.16 17.26 -21.21
N ARG A 79 -4.39 17.73 -19.99
CA ARG A 79 -5.59 18.53 -19.69
C ARG A 79 -5.52 19.87 -20.41
N ASP A 80 -6.66 20.33 -20.95
CA ASP A 80 -6.77 21.66 -21.57
C ASP A 80 -6.34 22.76 -20.59
N GLY A 81 -5.32 23.54 -20.95
CA GLY A 81 -4.88 24.74 -20.22
C GLY A 81 -3.60 24.61 -19.37
N GLY A 82 -2.94 23.50 -19.37
CA GLY A 82 -1.66 23.36 -18.68
C GLY A 82 -1.28 21.91 -18.54
N GLY A 83 -0.22 21.52 -19.14
CA GLY A 83 0.35 20.18 -19.18
C GLY A 83 0.02 19.21 -18.03
N TYR A 84 0.54 18.02 -18.10
CA TYR A 84 0.52 17.08 -16.97
C TYR A 84 0.91 17.82 -15.68
N ALA A 85 0.29 17.48 -14.53
CA ALA A 85 0.61 18.12 -13.25
C ALA A 85 2.13 18.21 -13.08
N ASP A 86 2.59 19.37 -12.65
CA ASP A 86 4.02 19.68 -12.63
C ASP A 86 4.75 18.65 -11.75
N ALA A 87 5.54 17.79 -12.35
CA ALA A 87 6.39 16.81 -11.66
C ALA A 87 7.54 17.47 -10.88
N GLY A 88 7.46 18.78 -10.73
CA GLY A 88 8.43 19.62 -10.01
C GLY A 88 8.22 19.70 -8.50
N ALA A 89 7.26 18.98 -7.93
CA ALA A 89 7.22 18.81 -6.49
C ALA A 89 8.45 17.98 -6.09
N THR A 90 9.45 18.66 -5.53
CA THR A 90 10.63 18.02 -4.95
C THR A 90 10.15 16.84 -4.09
N PRO A 91 10.65 15.60 -4.33
CA PRO A 91 10.26 14.47 -3.50
C PRO A 91 10.51 14.83 -2.05
N GLY A 92 9.44 14.92 -1.26
CA GLY A 92 9.55 15.14 0.18
C GLY A 92 10.32 13.98 0.81
N ALA A 93 10.88 14.20 2.00
CA ALA A 93 11.59 13.17 2.76
C ALA A 93 10.74 11.90 3.07
N ASN A 94 9.45 11.90 2.70
CA ASN A 94 8.44 10.88 2.99
C ASN A 94 7.98 10.10 1.75
N ASP A 95 8.78 10.01 0.71
CA ASP A 95 8.42 9.33 -0.54
C ASP A 95 8.65 7.80 -0.43
N ILE A 96 8.02 7.20 0.60
CA ILE A 96 8.07 5.75 0.84
C ILE A 96 6.95 5.10 0.02
N GLY A 97 7.31 4.09 -0.76
CA GLY A 97 6.39 3.36 -1.61
C GLY A 97 5.36 2.56 -0.80
N PRO A 98 4.15 2.34 -1.35
CA PRO A 98 3.11 1.58 -0.65
C PRO A 98 3.49 0.12 -0.41
N PHE A 99 4.29 -0.48 -1.29
CA PHE A 99 4.78 -1.85 -1.10
C PHE A 99 5.79 -1.94 0.04
N ASP A 100 6.73 -0.99 0.15
CA ASP A 100 7.68 -0.92 1.27
C ASP A 100 6.95 -0.78 2.63
N LEU A 101 5.89 0.05 2.67
CA LEU A 101 5.05 0.22 3.86
C LEU A 101 4.34 -1.08 4.23
N LEU A 102 3.69 -1.74 3.28
CA LEU A 102 2.97 -2.99 3.51
C LEU A 102 3.91 -4.15 3.86
N GLU A 103 5.08 -4.24 3.24
CA GLU A 103 6.09 -5.25 3.57
C GLU A 103 6.65 -5.02 4.98
N THR A 104 6.82 -3.77 5.40
CA THR A 104 7.22 -3.45 6.78
C THR A 104 6.11 -3.80 7.77
N ARG A 105 4.85 -3.48 7.46
CA ARG A 105 3.69 -3.89 8.26
C ARG A 105 3.60 -5.40 8.39
N LEU A 106 3.88 -6.15 7.33
CA LEU A 106 3.90 -7.63 7.31
C LEU A 106 4.93 -8.23 8.27
N ILE A 107 5.99 -7.49 8.60
CA ILE A 107 7.02 -7.92 9.56
C ILE A 107 6.61 -7.56 10.99
N ILE A 108 6.08 -6.36 11.24
CA ILE A 108 5.87 -5.81 12.57
C ILE A 108 4.50 -6.21 13.14
N GLU A 109 3.42 -6.03 12.40
CA GLU A 109 2.06 -6.17 12.93
C GLU A 109 1.67 -7.61 13.30
N PRO A 110 2.11 -8.67 12.62
CA PRO A 110 1.89 -10.05 13.07
C PRO A 110 2.52 -10.34 14.44
N GLU A 111 3.70 -9.79 14.71
CA GLU A 111 4.35 -9.94 16.01
C GLU A 111 3.62 -9.13 17.09
N CYS A 112 3.14 -7.93 16.76
CA CYS A 112 2.27 -7.17 17.66
C CYS A 112 1.00 -7.97 18.01
N ALA A 113 0.33 -8.59 17.03
CA ALA A 113 -0.86 -9.39 17.26
C ALA A 113 -0.58 -10.60 18.16
N ALA A 114 0.54 -11.30 17.97
CA ALA A 114 0.95 -12.41 18.81
C ALA A 114 1.19 -11.98 20.26
N LEU A 115 1.95 -10.91 20.46
CA LEU A 115 2.22 -10.37 21.80
C LEU A 115 0.94 -9.87 22.46
N THR A 116 0.03 -9.24 21.70
CA THR A 116 -1.27 -8.80 22.20
C THR A 116 -2.12 -9.98 22.67
N ALA A 117 -2.15 -11.08 21.94
CA ALA A 117 -2.83 -12.28 22.38
C ALA A 117 -2.26 -12.84 23.69
N GLN A 118 -0.94 -12.74 23.90
CA GLN A 118 -0.29 -13.23 25.12
C GLN A 118 -0.55 -12.36 26.35
N GLN A 119 -0.50 -11.03 26.22
CA GLN A 119 -0.35 -10.13 27.38
C GLN A 119 -1.32 -8.95 27.45
N ALA A 120 -2.19 -8.76 26.45
CA ALA A 120 -3.16 -7.68 26.46
C ALA A 120 -4.05 -7.75 27.71
N THR A 121 -4.27 -6.60 28.34
CA THR A 121 -5.25 -6.46 29.41
C THR A 121 -6.66 -6.56 28.85
N GLN A 122 -7.65 -6.77 29.72
CA GLN A 122 -9.05 -6.76 29.30
C GLN A 122 -9.44 -5.45 28.61
N LYS A 123 -8.93 -4.32 29.08
CA LYS A 123 -9.14 -2.99 28.47
C LYS A 123 -8.59 -2.94 27.03
N HIS A 124 -7.45 -3.54 26.76
CA HIS A 124 -6.92 -3.60 25.40
C HIS A 124 -7.80 -4.46 24.48
N VAL A 125 -8.27 -5.61 24.97
CA VAL A 125 -9.18 -6.47 24.21
C VAL A 125 -10.47 -5.73 23.88
N GLU A 126 -11.08 -5.05 24.85
CA GLU A 126 -12.30 -4.24 24.64
C GLU A 126 -12.10 -3.12 23.61
N ALA A 127 -10.93 -2.46 23.64
CA ALA A 127 -10.59 -1.43 22.64
C ALA A 127 -10.46 -2.00 21.23
N ILE A 128 -9.82 -3.17 21.07
CA ILE A 128 -9.69 -3.88 19.78
C ILE A 128 -11.06 -4.29 19.25
N GLU A 129 -11.90 -4.87 20.10
CA GLU A 129 -13.27 -5.26 19.71
C GLU A 129 -14.13 -4.04 19.35
N ALA A 130 -13.97 -2.92 20.08
CA ALA A 130 -14.69 -1.68 19.78
C ALA A 130 -14.27 -1.12 18.40
N ALA A 131 -12.97 -1.08 18.10
CA ALA A 131 -12.45 -0.64 16.80
C ALA A 131 -12.95 -1.56 15.67
N TYR A 132 -12.93 -2.88 15.87
CA TYR A 132 -13.47 -3.85 14.91
C TYR A 132 -14.96 -3.62 14.63
N ARG A 133 -15.79 -3.46 15.67
CA ARG A 133 -17.23 -3.18 15.51
C ARG A 133 -17.50 -1.85 14.80
N ALA A 134 -16.67 -0.84 15.07
CA ALA A 134 -16.80 0.47 14.45
C ALA A 134 -16.58 0.44 12.93
N MET A 135 -15.76 -0.49 12.41
CA MET A 135 -15.54 -0.65 10.96
C MET A 135 -16.83 -0.99 10.20
N SER A 136 -17.71 -1.83 10.79
CA SER A 136 -18.98 -2.22 10.15
C SER A 136 -20.01 -1.11 10.07
N LEU A 137 -19.89 -0.09 10.94
CA LEU A 137 -20.85 0.99 11.11
C LEU A 137 -20.38 2.30 10.45
N SER A 138 -19.15 2.33 9.95
CA SER A 138 -18.52 3.59 9.53
C SER A 138 -18.70 3.87 8.05
N ASN A 139 -18.97 5.15 7.73
CA ASN A 139 -18.85 5.69 6.37
C ASN A 139 -17.39 5.97 5.99
N SER A 140 -16.44 5.75 6.90
CA SER A 140 -15.00 5.96 6.70
C SER A 140 -14.22 4.75 7.22
N PRO A 141 -14.30 3.62 6.52
CA PRO A 141 -13.72 2.35 6.98
C PRO A 141 -12.19 2.43 7.16
N ALA A 142 -11.48 3.15 6.31
CA ALA A 142 -10.02 3.29 6.41
C ALA A 142 -9.54 3.87 7.75
N LYS A 143 -10.29 4.85 8.30
CA LYS A 143 -9.98 5.42 9.62
C LYS A 143 -10.16 4.40 10.74
N GLN A 144 -11.18 3.56 10.63
CA GLN A 144 -11.44 2.52 11.62
C GLN A 144 -10.46 1.35 11.50
N ASP A 145 -10.00 1.08 10.29
CA ASP A 145 -8.93 0.12 10.00
C ASP A 145 -7.64 0.51 10.73
N ARG A 146 -7.21 1.76 10.56
CA ARG A 146 -6.08 2.31 11.30
C ARG A 146 -6.26 2.14 12.82
N ALA A 147 -7.39 2.55 13.36
CA ALA A 147 -7.67 2.46 14.79
C ALA A 147 -7.62 1.01 15.32
N PHE A 148 -8.03 0.04 14.51
CA PHE A 148 -7.95 -1.38 14.84
C PHE A 148 -6.49 -1.85 14.94
N HIS A 149 -5.66 -1.56 13.96
CA HIS A 149 -4.25 -1.93 13.95
C HIS A 149 -3.45 -1.23 15.08
N GLU A 150 -3.73 0.04 15.32
CA GLU A 150 -3.13 0.79 16.44
C GLU A 150 -3.56 0.22 17.81
N ALA A 151 -4.82 -0.20 17.99
CA ALA A 151 -5.29 -0.83 19.21
C ALA A 151 -4.56 -2.17 19.48
N ILE A 152 -4.28 -2.96 18.44
CA ILE A 152 -3.47 -4.17 18.53
C ILE A 152 -2.04 -3.81 18.92
N GLY A 153 -1.44 -2.81 18.25
CA GLY A 153 -0.11 -2.31 18.60
C GLY A 153 -0.02 -1.88 20.08
N ALA A 154 -1.00 -1.16 20.57
CA ALA A 154 -1.05 -0.71 21.96
C ALA A 154 -1.16 -1.88 22.96
N GLY A 155 -1.82 -2.98 22.58
CA GLY A 155 -1.97 -4.18 23.41
C GLY A 155 -0.72 -5.08 23.47
N CYS A 156 0.29 -4.86 22.61
CA CYS A 156 1.44 -5.75 22.48
C CYS A 156 2.45 -5.65 23.63
N GLY A 157 2.29 -4.70 24.55
CA GLY A 157 3.17 -4.51 25.71
C GLY A 157 4.57 -3.96 25.37
N ASN A 158 4.82 -3.60 24.12
CA ASN A 158 6.09 -2.99 23.67
C ASN A 158 5.80 -1.62 23.03
N ALA A 159 6.14 -0.56 23.77
CA ALA A 159 5.87 0.82 23.34
C ALA A 159 6.58 1.20 22.02
N ALA A 160 7.76 0.65 21.74
CA ALA A 160 8.47 0.91 20.50
C ALA A 160 7.77 0.28 19.29
N MET A 161 7.27 -0.95 19.43
CA MET A 161 6.47 -1.60 18.38
C MET A 161 5.14 -0.87 18.16
N ALA A 162 4.46 -0.47 19.23
CA ALA A 162 3.23 0.33 19.14
C ALA A 162 3.48 1.65 18.39
N ALA A 163 4.54 2.38 18.73
CA ALA A 163 4.93 3.61 18.05
C ALA A 163 5.28 3.36 16.58
N SER A 164 5.94 2.24 16.26
CA SER A 164 6.26 1.86 14.88
C SER A 164 5.00 1.61 14.06
N VAL A 165 4.01 0.92 14.61
CA VAL A 165 2.71 0.72 13.93
C VAL A 165 2.05 2.06 13.64
N SER A 166 1.91 2.96 14.62
CA SER A 166 1.30 4.28 14.41
C SER A 166 2.07 5.10 13.36
N HIS A 167 3.40 5.06 13.41
CA HIS A 167 4.24 5.79 12.43
C HIS A 167 4.07 5.25 11.00
N LEU A 168 3.96 3.94 10.80
CA LEU A 168 3.71 3.35 9.49
C LEU A 168 2.35 3.80 8.91
N TRP A 169 1.34 3.94 9.77
CA TRP A 169 0.05 4.48 9.38
C TRP A 169 0.10 5.98 9.06
N ASP A 170 0.88 6.79 9.82
CA ASP A 170 1.11 8.21 9.50
C ASP A 170 1.78 8.38 8.13
N LEU A 171 2.78 7.56 7.83
CA LEU A 171 3.44 7.55 6.52
C LEU A 171 2.47 7.16 5.40
N SER A 172 1.56 6.21 5.65
CA SER A 172 0.54 5.79 4.68
C SER A 172 -0.46 6.91 4.39
N GLU A 173 -0.97 7.60 5.41
CA GLU A 173 -1.91 8.72 5.27
C GLU A 173 -1.25 9.94 4.60
N GLY A 174 0.04 10.16 4.84
CA GLY A 174 0.82 11.24 4.21
C GLY A 174 1.18 10.98 2.74
N SER A 175 0.97 9.75 2.23
CA SER A 175 1.31 9.36 0.87
C SER A 175 0.12 9.49 -0.07
N ALA A 176 0.23 10.38 -1.08
CA ALA A 176 -0.78 10.51 -2.13
C ALA A 176 -0.94 9.20 -2.92
N VAL A 177 0.16 8.47 -3.12
CA VAL A 177 0.19 7.16 -3.79
C VAL A 177 -0.59 6.13 -2.99
N TYR A 178 -0.36 6.06 -1.67
CA TYR A 178 -1.08 5.13 -0.80
C TYR A 178 -2.58 5.46 -0.70
N SER A 179 -2.93 6.75 -0.66
CA SER A 179 -4.32 7.21 -0.63
C SER A 179 -5.08 6.82 -1.90
N ARG A 180 -4.46 6.97 -3.07
CA ARG A 180 -5.03 6.54 -4.36
C ARG A 180 -5.18 5.02 -4.44
N LEU A 181 -4.17 4.31 -3.96
CA LEU A 181 -4.19 2.86 -3.84
C LEU A 181 -5.37 2.40 -2.98
N GLY A 182 -5.61 3.08 -1.85
CA GLY A 182 -6.77 2.86 -1.01
C GLY A 182 -8.09 3.02 -1.78
N ALA A 183 -8.20 3.98 -2.69
CA ALA A 183 -9.39 4.19 -3.51
C ALA A 183 -9.64 3.02 -4.50
N HIS A 184 -8.60 2.39 -5.02
CA HIS A 184 -8.72 1.18 -5.87
C HIS A 184 -9.04 -0.07 -5.04
N LEU A 185 -8.50 -0.17 -3.81
CA LEU A 185 -8.72 -1.32 -2.92
C LEU A 185 -10.05 -1.28 -2.16
N VAL A 186 -10.60 -0.09 -1.93
CA VAL A 186 -11.82 0.11 -1.15
C VAL A 186 -13.05 0.05 -2.04
N ASN A 187 -13.30 -1.13 -2.62
CA ASN A 187 -14.64 -1.48 -3.08
C ASN A 187 -15.36 -2.31 -1.98
N ASN A 188 -16.68 -2.40 -2.07
CA ASN A 188 -17.51 -3.12 -1.09
C ASN A 188 -17.08 -4.59 -0.90
N GLN A 189 -16.57 -5.22 -1.94
CA GLN A 189 -16.14 -6.62 -1.90
C GLN A 189 -14.81 -6.79 -1.17
N SER A 190 -13.82 -5.96 -1.48
CA SER A 190 -12.50 -5.96 -0.82
C SER A 190 -12.65 -5.66 0.66
N TRP A 191 -13.57 -4.72 1.00
CA TRP A 191 -13.85 -4.39 2.38
C TRP A 191 -14.52 -5.52 3.16
N ALA A 192 -15.47 -6.23 2.53
CA ALA A 192 -16.08 -7.41 3.13
C ALA A 192 -15.07 -8.55 3.38
N ILE A 193 -14.05 -8.67 2.52
CA ILE A 193 -12.95 -9.63 2.71
C ILE A 193 -12.10 -9.19 3.91
N ALA A 194 -11.64 -7.93 3.94
CA ALA A 194 -10.84 -7.40 5.02
C ALA A 194 -11.55 -7.53 6.38
N HIS A 195 -12.84 -7.23 6.43
CA HIS A 195 -13.63 -7.37 7.66
C HIS A 195 -13.68 -8.82 8.18
N ARG A 196 -13.79 -9.82 7.30
CA ARG A 196 -13.69 -11.25 7.70
C ARG A 196 -12.28 -11.62 8.15
N GLU A 197 -11.26 -11.06 7.53
CA GLU A 197 -9.87 -11.26 7.96
C GLU A 197 -9.65 -10.68 9.36
N HIS A 198 -10.12 -9.45 9.63
CA HIS A 198 -10.08 -8.82 10.96
C HIS A 198 -10.82 -9.64 12.03
N SER A 199 -11.98 -10.25 11.70
CA SER A 199 -12.70 -11.09 12.66
C SER A 199 -11.86 -12.29 13.16
N ARG A 200 -11.02 -12.86 12.28
CA ARG A 200 -10.11 -13.97 12.65
C ARG A 200 -9.01 -13.51 13.60
N ILE A 201 -8.50 -12.28 13.39
CA ILE A 201 -7.50 -11.67 14.26
C ILE A 201 -8.09 -11.45 15.65
N VAL A 202 -9.28 -10.83 15.73
CA VAL A 202 -9.99 -10.59 17.00
C VAL A 202 -10.23 -11.92 17.73
N ALA A 203 -10.78 -12.92 17.03
CA ALA A 203 -11.05 -14.23 17.63
C ALA A 203 -9.79 -14.88 18.21
N ALA A 204 -8.65 -14.78 17.54
CA ALA A 204 -7.39 -15.32 18.02
C ALA A 204 -6.85 -14.55 19.26
N ILE A 205 -6.98 -13.22 19.28
CA ILE A 205 -6.56 -12.39 20.43
C ILE A 205 -7.45 -12.68 21.65
N VAL A 206 -8.77 -12.75 21.47
CA VAL A 206 -9.74 -13.08 22.53
C VAL A 206 -9.49 -14.48 23.07
N ALA A 207 -9.18 -15.45 22.20
CA ALA A 207 -8.81 -16.81 22.57
C ALA A 207 -7.42 -16.93 23.24
N ARG A 208 -6.66 -15.84 23.34
CA ARG A 208 -5.30 -15.87 23.88
C ARG A 208 -4.36 -16.82 23.12
N ASP A 209 -4.54 -16.93 21.79
CA ASP A 209 -3.74 -17.80 20.94
C ASP A 209 -2.76 -16.96 20.10
N PRO A 210 -1.49 -16.83 20.53
CA PRO A 210 -0.51 -15.98 19.85
C PRO A 210 -0.11 -16.51 18.47
N ILE A 211 -0.15 -17.83 18.28
CA ILE A 211 0.23 -18.43 16.98
C ILE A 211 -0.85 -18.10 15.95
N ARG A 212 -2.12 -18.31 16.29
CA ARG A 212 -3.23 -17.96 15.42
C ARG A 212 -3.32 -16.46 15.16
N ALA A 213 -3.10 -15.63 16.18
CA ALA A 213 -3.12 -14.16 16.03
C ALA A 213 -2.05 -13.68 15.03
N ARG A 214 -0.81 -14.21 15.14
CA ARG A 214 0.28 -13.93 14.19
C ARG A 214 -0.11 -14.33 12.77
N HIS A 215 -0.58 -15.55 12.58
CA HIS A 215 -0.94 -16.04 11.25
C HIS A 215 -2.12 -15.25 10.67
N ALA A 216 -3.16 -14.99 11.44
CA ALA A 216 -4.31 -14.23 10.97
C ALA A 216 -3.95 -12.81 10.53
N MET A 217 -3.09 -12.10 11.28
CA MET A 217 -2.60 -10.78 10.89
C MET A 217 -1.69 -10.86 9.64
N ARG A 218 -0.82 -11.85 9.58
CA ARG A 218 0.05 -12.07 8.41
C ARG A 218 -0.78 -12.33 7.15
N ASP A 219 -1.77 -13.21 7.24
CA ASP A 219 -2.66 -13.56 6.12
C ASP A 219 -3.45 -12.33 5.65
N HIS A 220 -3.91 -11.49 6.58
CA HIS A 220 -4.61 -10.24 6.28
C HIS A 220 -3.72 -9.29 5.47
N ILE A 221 -2.53 -8.94 5.95
CA ILE A 221 -1.63 -8.00 5.25
C ILE A 221 -1.13 -8.60 3.93
N TYR A 222 -0.82 -9.90 3.91
CA TYR A 222 -0.45 -10.59 2.68
C TYR A 222 -1.60 -10.59 1.66
N GLY A 223 -2.84 -10.73 2.11
CA GLY A 223 -4.03 -10.61 1.27
C GLY A 223 -4.16 -9.22 0.63
N ILE A 224 -3.84 -8.14 1.36
CA ILE A 224 -3.78 -6.78 0.79
C ILE A 224 -2.72 -6.71 -0.31
N LEU A 225 -1.50 -7.19 -0.03
CA LEU A 225 -0.40 -7.23 -1.00
C LEU A 225 -0.75 -8.05 -2.25
N ALA A 226 -1.42 -9.19 -2.07
CA ALA A 226 -1.84 -10.04 -3.18
C ALA A 226 -2.87 -9.34 -4.07
N ARG A 227 -3.91 -8.76 -3.48
CA ARG A 227 -4.94 -7.98 -4.20
C ARG A 227 -4.32 -6.81 -4.97
N LEU A 228 -3.40 -6.06 -4.35
CA LEU A 228 -2.65 -5.03 -5.03
C LEU A 228 -1.87 -5.55 -6.24
N ARG A 229 -1.22 -6.70 -6.09
CA ARG A 229 -0.47 -7.31 -7.19
C ARG A 229 -1.39 -7.79 -8.32
N GLU A 230 -2.60 -8.25 -7.99
CA GLU A 230 -3.61 -8.68 -8.97
C GLU A 230 -4.22 -7.48 -9.72
N ASP A 231 -4.62 -6.43 -9.01
CA ASP A 231 -5.26 -5.25 -9.61
C ASP A 231 -4.33 -4.52 -10.58
N PHE A 232 -3.03 -4.48 -10.28
CA PHE A 232 -2.02 -3.86 -11.14
C PHE A 232 -1.25 -4.85 -12.03
N GLY A 233 -1.47 -6.14 -11.92
CA GLY A 233 -0.66 -7.19 -12.53
C GLY A 233 -1.39 -8.22 -13.37
N SER A 234 -2.70 -8.12 -13.57
CA SER A 234 -3.45 -9.10 -14.37
C SER A 234 -3.22 -8.94 -15.86
N THR A 235 -2.00 -9.24 -16.29
CA THR A 235 -1.77 -9.88 -17.58
C THR A 235 -0.85 -11.06 -17.29
N ILE A 236 -1.40 -12.07 -16.63
CA ILE A 236 -0.79 -13.40 -16.63
C ILE A 236 -1.23 -14.03 -17.93
N ASP A 237 -0.35 -14.02 -18.92
CA ASP A 237 -0.38 -15.02 -19.97
C ASP A 237 -0.08 -16.36 -19.29
N LEU A 238 -1.09 -17.25 -19.26
CA LEU A 238 -0.95 -18.68 -19.02
C LEU A 238 -0.13 -19.30 -20.14
#